data_8f99ea83fbd274a173544132831b9e26
#
_entry.id   8f99ea83fbd274a173544132831b9e26
#
_cell.length_a   1.000
_cell.length_b   1.000
_cell.length_c   1.000
_cell.angle_alpha   90.00
_cell.angle_beta   90.00
_cell.angle_gamma   90.00
#
_symmetry.space_group_name_H-M   'P 1'
#
loop_
_entity.id
_entity.type
_entity.pdbx_description
1 polymer ?
#
loop_
_entity_poly.entity_id
_entity_poly.type
_entity_poly.pdbx_seq_one_letter_code
_entity_poly.pdbx_strand_id
1 'polypeptide(L)'
;DNRAAIVGGRNIGDEYFDAHAELNFRDRDVVAVGPVVADTGNMFDAFWNSALARPVTEFGNGARAGDLGSRAAQAAADSERLAQLFGTLPQDAAAALAHVAQSMGAMLWAPARLVHDDPPSGAALADSSLTQASAAALGQVAAGAREEILIESAYLVLDQQSVEAIRAMHERGVRLRVLTNSLASNDVTANHAAYARRREAILASGVELHEMRPDAASCRSLVLNGSACGEEHIF
;
A
#
# COMPACT_ATOMS: atom_id res chain seq x y z
N ASP A 1 1.37 -8.84 -20.30
CA ASP A 1 0.45 -9.80 -20.96
C ASP A 1 -1.02 -9.63 -20.54
N ASN A 2 -1.35 -8.67 -19.68
CA ASN A 2 -2.72 -8.38 -19.20
C ASN A 2 -3.50 -9.65 -18.74
N ARG A 3 -2.83 -10.56 -18.07
CA ARG A 3 -3.42 -11.80 -17.52
C ARG A 3 -3.61 -11.75 -16.01
N ALA A 4 -2.76 -11.01 -15.33
CA ALA A 4 -2.84 -10.74 -13.90
C ALA A 4 -2.32 -9.33 -13.62
N ALA A 5 -2.82 -8.72 -12.55
CA ALA A 5 -2.35 -7.45 -12.02
C ALA A 5 -2.15 -7.57 -10.52
N ILE A 6 -1.22 -6.79 -10.00
CA ILE A 6 -1.04 -6.58 -8.56
C ILE A 6 -1.26 -5.09 -8.29
N VAL A 7 -2.14 -4.79 -7.35
CA VAL A 7 -2.44 -3.42 -6.92
C VAL A 7 -2.25 -3.34 -5.41
N GLY A 8 -1.45 -2.40 -4.95
CA GLY A 8 -1.15 -2.25 -3.53
C GLY A 8 -0.32 -1.01 -3.23
N GLY A 9 0.06 -0.84 -1.97
CA GLY A 9 0.90 0.27 -1.49
C GLY A 9 2.39 -0.03 -1.48
N ARG A 10 2.79 -1.30 -1.71
CA ARG A 10 4.16 -1.78 -1.60
C ARG A 10 5.09 -1.11 -2.61
N ASN A 11 6.13 -0.46 -2.12
CA ASN A 11 7.21 0.07 -2.93
C ASN A 11 8.31 -0.99 -3.15
N ILE A 12 9.29 -0.65 -3.98
CA ILE A 12 10.49 -1.48 -4.20
C ILE A 12 11.57 -0.98 -3.23
N GLY A 13 11.71 -1.66 -2.10
CA GLY A 13 12.67 -1.37 -1.05
C GLY A 13 12.69 -2.50 -0.03
N ASP A 14 13.82 -2.71 0.65
CA ASP A 14 14.03 -3.80 1.61
C ASP A 14 12.98 -3.79 2.74
N GLU A 15 12.56 -2.60 3.16
CA GLU A 15 11.58 -2.37 4.22
C GLU A 15 10.16 -2.86 3.87
N TYR A 16 9.85 -3.05 2.58
CA TYR A 16 8.57 -3.58 2.13
C TYR A 16 8.53 -5.09 1.98
N PHE A 17 9.69 -5.75 2.10
CA PHE A 17 9.84 -7.19 1.89
C PHE A 17 10.43 -7.92 3.09
N ASP A 18 10.30 -7.38 4.29
CA ASP A 18 10.88 -7.93 5.54
C ASP A 18 12.40 -8.13 5.47
N ALA A 19 13.07 -7.39 4.60
CA ALA A 19 14.50 -7.52 4.35
C ALA A 19 15.35 -6.45 5.06
N HIS A 20 14.71 -5.38 5.60
CA HIS A 20 15.41 -4.37 6.38
C HIS A 20 15.63 -4.85 7.81
N ALA A 21 16.79 -4.52 8.41
CA ALA A 21 17.17 -5.04 9.72
C ALA A 21 16.37 -4.44 10.88
N GLU A 22 15.93 -3.19 10.73
CA GLU A 22 15.35 -2.39 11.82
C GLU A 22 13.90 -1.94 11.55
N LEU A 23 13.53 -1.77 10.28
CA LEU A 23 12.28 -1.15 9.88
C LEU A 23 11.62 -1.96 8.76
N ASN A 24 10.40 -2.43 8.97
CA ASN A 24 9.65 -3.12 7.92
C ASN A 24 8.19 -2.67 7.89
N PHE A 25 7.72 -2.29 6.72
CA PHE A 25 6.34 -1.86 6.48
C PHE A 25 5.40 -3.04 6.25
N ARG A 26 4.15 -2.87 6.63
CA ARG A 26 3.07 -3.82 6.41
C ARG A 26 2.09 -3.27 5.39
N ASP A 27 2.28 -3.65 4.15
CA ASP A 27 1.36 -3.32 3.06
C ASP A 27 0.45 -4.49 2.71
N ARG A 28 -0.71 -4.17 2.17
CA ARG A 28 -1.63 -5.14 1.60
C ARG A 28 -1.71 -4.97 0.10
N ASP A 29 -1.41 -6.04 -0.61
CA ASP A 29 -1.49 -6.09 -2.06
C ASP A 29 -2.63 -7.02 -2.46
N VAL A 30 -3.29 -6.68 -3.56
CA VAL A 30 -4.35 -7.48 -4.16
C VAL A 30 -3.87 -8.00 -5.50
N VAL A 31 -3.86 -9.31 -5.64
CA VAL A 31 -3.67 -9.97 -6.95
C VAL A 31 -5.03 -10.10 -7.62
N ALA A 32 -5.15 -9.57 -8.81
CA ALA A 32 -6.37 -9.63 -9.61
C ALA A 32 -6.14 -10.41 -10.91
N VAL A 33 -7.18 -11.14 -11.33
CA VAL A 33 -7.26 -11.81 -12.63
C VAL A 33 -8.64 -11.53 -13.25
N GLY A 34 -8.77 -11.79 -14.54
CA GLY A 34 -10.02 -11.58 -15.26
C GLY A 34 -10.17 -10.16 -15.83
N PRO A 35 -11.40 -9.71 -16.14
CA PRO A 35 -11.62 -8.48 -16.93
C PRO A 35 -11.01 -7.21 -16.34
N VAL A 36 -10.98 -7.07 -15.00
CA VAL A 36 -10.42 -5.90 -14.31
C VAL A 36 -8.93 -5.66 -14.60
N VAL A 37 -8.21 -6.70 -15.06
CA VAL A 37 -6.79 -6.60 -15.43
C VAL A 37 -6.61 -5.74 -16.68
N ALA A 38 -7.55 -5.78 -17.62
CA ALA A 38 -7.50 -4.92 -18.81
C ALA A 38 -7.65 -3.44 -18.41
N ASP A 39 -8.53 -3.13 -17.45
CA ASP A 39 -8.68 -1.75 -16.94
C ASP A 39 -7.40 -1.28 -16.26
N THR A 40 -6.74 -2.17 -15.49
CA THR A 40 -5.45 -1.87 -14.85
C THR A 40 -4.35 -1.63 -15.88
N GLY A 41 -4.30 -2.42 -16.95
CA GLY A 41 -3.37 -2.21 -18.06
C GLY A 41 -3.60 -0.87 -18.77
N ASN A 42 -4.84 -0.54 -19.07
CA ASN A 42 -5.20 0.73 -19.70
C ASN A 42 -4.81 1.93 -18.82
N MET A 43 -5.03 1.85 -17.50
CA MET A 43 -4.60 2.88 -16.56
C MET A 43 -3.07 3.04 -16.58
N PHE A 44 -2.33 1.94 -16.51
CA PHE A 44 -0.87 1.96 -16.60
C PHE A 44 -0.40 2.61 -17.91
N ASP A 45 -0.97 2.23 -19.05
CA ASP A 45 -0.63 2.78 -20.35
C ASP A 45 -0.95 4.28 -20.44
N ALA A 46 -2.03 4.74 -19.81
CA ALA A 46 -2.36 6.16 -19.73
C ALA A 46 -1.28 6.97 -19.01
N PHE A 47 -0.78 6.47 -17.87
CA PHE A 47 0.32 7.09 -17.13
C PHE A 47 1.64 7.00 -17.91
N TRP A 48 1.98 5.81 -18.43
CA TRP A 48 3.21 5.57 -19.17
C TRP A 48 3.35 6.47 -20.41
N ASN A 49 2.25 6.70 -21.13
CA ASN A 49 2.22 7.54 -22.33
C ASN A 49 1.93 9.02 -22.04
N SER A 50 1.77 9.41 -20.78
CA SER A 50 1.52 10.79 -20.40
C SER A 50 2.78 11.66 -20.53
N ALA A 51 2.58 12.97 -20.54
CA ALA A 51 3.69 13.95 -20.53
C ALA A 51 4.50 13.92 -19.21
N LEU A 52 4.01 13.24 -18.17
CA LEU A 52 4.70 13.08 -16.88
C LEU A 52 5.74 11.96 -16.92
N ALA A 53 5.57 10.95 -17.76
CA ALA A 53 6.51 9.86 -17.90
C ALA A 53 7.68 10.28 -18.79
N ARG A 54 8.89 10.18 -18.24
CA ARG A 54 10.12 10.53 -18.95
C ARG A 54 11.13 9.39 -18.84
N PRO A 55 11.81 9.05 -19.94
CA PRO A 55 12.89 8.07 -19.88
C PRO A 55 13.97 8.52 -18.89
N VAL A 56 14.42 7.61 -18.03
CA VAL A 56 15.47 7.92 -17.04
C VAL A 56 16.76 8.42 -17.69
N THR A 57 17.00 8.05 -18.95
CA THR A 57 18.16 8.49 -19.75
C THR A 57 18.18 9.99 -20.03
N GLU A 58 17.03 10.68 -19.92
CA GLU A 58 16.94 12.13 -20.07
C GLU A 58 17.49 12.89 -18.83
N PHE A 59 17.60 12.22 -17.67
CA PHE A 59 18.02 12.86 -16.42
C PHE A 59 19.51 12.76 -16.12
N GLY A 60 20.29 12.19 -16.98
CA GLY A 60 21.76 12.14 -16.82
C GLY A 60 22.38 10.88 -17.37
N ASN A 61 23.69 10.84 -17.28
CA ASN A 61 24.48 9.71 -17.72
C ASN A 61 24.16 8.49 -16.86
N GLY A 62 23.60 7.46 -17.47
CA GLY A 62 23.35 6.17 -16.82
C GLY A 62 24.59 5.67 -16.07
N ALA A 63 24.38 4.69 -15.19
CA ALA A 63 25.44 4.08 -14.40
C ALA A 63 26.67 3.79 -15.26
N ARG A 64 27.86 4.23 -14.79
CA ARG A 64 29.11 3.95 -15.48
C ARG A 64 29.31 2.44 -15.51
N ALA A 65 29.87 1.93 -16.61
CA ALA A 65 30.10 0.49 -16.78
C ALA A 65 30.87 -0.16 -15.62
N GLY A 66 31.73 0.62 -14.92
CA GLY A 66 32.46 0.17 -13.73
C GLY A 66 31.57 -0.12 -12.50
N ASP A 67 30.36 0.46 -12.45
CA ASP A 67 29.43 0.22 -11.33
C ASP A 67 28.67 -1.10 -11.47
N LEU A 68 28.63 -1.69 -12.67
CA LEU A 68 27.83 -2.91 -12.91
C LEU A 68 28.44 -4.13 -12.21
N GLY A 69 29.76 -4.22 -12.12
CA GLY A 69 30.45 -5.33 -11.43
C GLY A 69 30.19 -5.32 -9.92
N SER A 70 30.31 -4.15 -9.29
CA SER A 70 30.00 -3.99 -7.86
C SER A 70 28.53 -4.21 -7.53
N ARG A 71 27.65 -3.74 -8.39
CA ARG A 71 26.20 -3.97 -8.25
C ARG A 71 25.81 -5.43 -8.45
N ALA A 72 26.45 -6.14 -9.39
CA ALA A 72 26.22 -7.56 -9.58
C ALA A 72 26.68 -8.38 -8.36
N ALA A 73 27.84 -8.04 -7.77
CA ALA A 73 28.32 -8.68 -6.55
C ALA A 73 27.40 -8.41 -5.35
N GLN A 74 26.91 -7.17 -5.22
CA GLN A 74 25.93 -6.80 -4.19
C GLN A 74 24.61 -7.55 -4.40
N ALA A 75 24.09 -7.59 -5.62
CA ALA A 75 22.86 -8.31 -5.94
C ALA A 75 22.98 -9.83 -5.66
N ALA A 76 24.17 -10.43 -5.86
CA ALA A 76 24.38 -11.83 -5.51
C ALA A 76 24.35 -12.05 -3.98
N ALA A 77 24.97 -11.16 -3.21
CA ALA A 77 24.95 -11.22 -1.74
C ALA A 77 23.52 -11.00 -1.20
N ASP A 78 22.78 -10.04 -1.77
CA ASP A 78 21.38 -9.78 -1.42
C ASP A 78 20.48 -10.95 -1.79
N SER A 79 20.73 -11.62 -2.92
CA SER A 79 19.99 -12.82 -3.33
C SER A 79 20.18 -13.98 -2.34
N GLU A 80 21.39 -14.16 -1.82
CA GLU A 80 21.66 -15.18 -0.79
C GLU A 80 20.92 -14.83 0.53
N ARG A 81 20.95 -13.57 0.93
CA ARG A 81 20.19 -13.08 2.12
C ARG A 81 18.69 -13.26 1.93
N LEU A 82 18.15 -12.90 0.77
CA LEU A 82 16.73 -13.07 0.46
C LEU A 82 16.33 -14.55 0.45
N ALA A 83 17.17 -15.44 -0.06
CA ALA A 83 16.93 -16.88 -0.02
C ALA A 83 16.90 -17.43 1.41
N GLN A 84 17.65 -16.85 2.34
CA GLN A 84 17.58 -17.20 3.76
C GLN A 84 16.30 -16.71 4.42
N LEU A 85 15.78 -15.53 4.02
CA LEU A 85 14.57 -14.93 4.57
C LEU A 85 13.28 -15.56 4.01
N PHE A 86 13.25 -15.78 2.72
CA PHE A 86 12.03 -16.21 2.00
C PHE A 86 12.05 -17.66 1.53
N GLY A 87 13.11 -18.39 1.86
CA GLY A 87 13.38 -19.69 1.27
C GLY A 87 13.83 -19.60 -0.19
N THR A 88 14.06 -20.73 -0.81
CA THR A 88 14.39 -20.77 -2.23
C THR A 88 13.17 -20.38 -3.06
N LEU A 89 13.26 -19.24 -3.73
CA LEU A 89 12.32 -18.92 -4.79
C LEU A 89 12.30 -20.06 -5.82
N PRO A 90 11.14 -20.32 -6.47
CA PRO A 90 11.06 -21.35 -7.49
C PRO A 90 12.17 -21.15 -8.53
N GLN A 91 13.06 -22.13 -8.62
CA GLN A 91 14.26 -22.05 -9.49
C GLN A 91 13.93 -22.27 -10.97
N ASP A 92 12.73 -22.79 -11.23
CA ASP A 92 12.28 -23.06 -12.60
C ASP A 92 10.82 -22.63 -12.81
N ALA A 93 10.44 -22.50 -14.07
CA ALA A 93 9.11 -22.05 -14.46
C ALA A 93 8.00 -23.01 -14.00
N ALA A 94 8.27 -24.29 -13.89
CA ALA A 94 7.27 -25.28 -13.48
C ALA A 94 6.94 -25.14 -11.99
N ALA A 95 7.95 -24.98 -11.14
CA ALA A 95 7.79 -24.71 -9.71
C ALA A 95 7.10 -23.37 -9.46
N ALA A 96 7.44 -22.32 -10.24
CA ALA A 96 6.78 -21.03 -10.18
C ALA A 96 5.29 -21.12 -10.55
N LEU A 97 4.96 -21.84 -11.60
CA LEU A 97 3.57 -22.07 -12.02
C LEU A 97 2.78 -22.87 -10.97
N ALA A 98 3.39 -23.90 -10.37
CA ALA A 98 2.76 -24.66 -9.30
C ALA A 98 2.44 -23.79 -8.08
N HIS A 99 3.36 -22.91 -7.69
CA HIS A 99 3.15 -21.96 -6.60
C HIS A 99 2.02 -20.97 -6.90
N VAL A 100 1.99 -20.42 -8.12
CA VAL A 100 0.89 -19.54 -8.57
C VAL A 100 -0.43 -20.30 -8.58
N ALA A 101 -0.47 -21.53 -9.11
CA ALA A 101 -1.68 -22.34 -9.15
C ALA A 101 -2.22 -22.64 -7.74
N GLN A 102 -1.34 -22.92 -6.79
CA GLN A 102 -1.72 -23.10 -5.38
C GLN A 102 -2.32 -21.82 -4.79
N SER A 103 -1.72 -20.67 -5.04
CA SER A 103 -2.23 -19.37 -4.59
C SER A 103 -3.58 -19.05 -5.23
N MET A 104 -3.78 -19.39 -6.50
CA MET A 104 -5.06 -19.21 -7.20
C MET A 104 -6.21 -20.05 -6.61
N GLY A 105 -5.92 -21.16 -5.95
CA GLY A 105 -6.93 -21.96 -5.25
C GLY A 105 -7.62 -21.24 -4.09
N ALA A 106 -7.01 -20.17 -3.56
CA ALA A 106 -7.54 -19.33 -2.49
C ALA A 106 -8.20 -18.04 -2.99
N MET A 107 -8.30 -17.82 -4.32
CA MET A 107 -8.89 -16.61 -4.88
C MET A 107 -10.39 -16.53 -4.63
N LEU A 108 -10.85 -15.33 -4.29
CA LEU A 108 -12.27 -15.00 -4.19
C LEU A 108 -12.76 -14.47 -5.55
N TRP A 109 -13.84 -15.05 -6.05
CA TRP A 109 -14.47 -14.60 -7.29
C TRP A 109 -15.61 -13.66 -6.94
N ALA A 110 -15.45 -12.39 -7.33
CA ALA A 110 -16.43 -11.34 -7.08
C ALA A 110 -16.44 -10.32 -8.23
N PRO A 111 -17.54 -9.58 -8.43
CA PRO A 111 -17.52 -8.41 -9.27
C PRO A 111 -16.46 -7.42 -8.77
N ALA A 112 -15.58 -6.97 -9.66
CA ALA A 112 -14.53 -6.03 -9.35
C ALA A 112 -14.55 -4.86 -10.34
N ARG A 113 -14.20 -3.69 -9.87
CA ARG A 113 -14.03 -2.47 -10.68
C ARG A 113 -12.78 -1.75 -10.22
N LEU A 114 -11.93 -1.39 -11.16
CA LEU A 114 -10.82 -0.46 -10.91
C LEU A 114 -11.37 0.97 -10.86
N VAL A 115 -10.94 1.71 -9.86
CA VAL A 115 -11.12 3.17 -9.79
C VAL A 115 -9.75 3.79 -9.65
N HIS A 116 -9.45 4.76 -10.48
CA HIS A 116 -8.17 5.45 -10.49
C HIS A 116 -8.37 6.91 -10.84
N ASP A 117 -7.38 7.73 -10.54
CA ASP A 117 -7.27 9.09 -11.03
C ASP A 117 -6.47 9.06 -12.33
N ASP A 118 -6.89 9.87 -13.31
CA ASP A 118 -6.18 9.98 -14.58
C ASP A 118 -4.91 10.82 -14.43
N PRO A 119 -3.88 10.58 -15.26
CA PRO A 119 -2.71 11.44 -15.28
C PRO A 119 -3.12 12.87 -15.64
N PRO A 120 -2.68 13.90 -14.87
CA PRO A 120 -3.02 15.28 -15.19
C PRO A 120 -2.47 15.68 -16.54
N SER A 121 -3.25 16.42 -17.32
CA SER A 121 -2.91 16.87 -18.67
C SER A 121 -3.06 18.39 -18.83
N GLY A 122 -2.17 18.99 -19.61
CA GLY A 122 -2.26 20.40 -20.01
C GLY A 122 -2.34 21.37 -18.81
N ALA A 123 -3.35 22.23 -18.79
CA ALA A 123 -3.57 23.23 -17.74
C ALA A 123 -3.84 22.61 -16.35
N ALA A 124 -4.29 21.37 -16.28
CA ALA A 124 -4.55 20.67 -15.03
C ALA A 124 -3.27 20.39 -14.21
N LEU A 125 -2.09 20.43 -14.82
CA LEU A 125 -0.81 20.38 -14.10
C LEU A 125 -0.60 21.57 -13.13
N ALA A 126 -1.27 22.69 -13.39
CA ALA A 126 -1.20 23.91 -12.58
C ALA A 126 -2.40 24.06 -11.63
N ASP A 127 -3.41 23.20 -11.73
CA ASP A 127 -4.64 23.28 -10.95
C ASP A 127 -4.66 22.18 -9.88
N SER A 128 -4.67 22.61 -8.62
CA SER A 128 -4.81 21.70 -7.46
C SER A 128 -6.25 21.18 -7.27
N SER A 129 -7.19 21.57 -8.11
CA SER A 129 -8.60 21.15 -8.07
C SER A 129 -8.88 19.86 -8.85
N LEU A 130 -7.86 19.03 -9.10
CA LEU A 130 -8.03 17.74 -9.76
C LEU A 130 -9.11 16.94 -9.03
N THR A 131 -10.16 16.60 -9.78
CA THR A 131 -11.22 15.73 -9.27
C THR A 131 -10.61 14.36 -8.98
N GLN A 132 -10.47 14.04 -7.72
CA GLN A 132 -9.98 12.75 -7.28
C GLN A 132 -11.11 11.73 -7.41
N ALA A 133 -11.17 11.05 -8.54
CA ALA A 133 -12.18 10.02 -8.81
C ALA A 133 -12.11 8.89 -7.78
N SER A 134 -10.91 8.53 -7.34
CA SER A 134 -10.67 7.55 -6.27
C SER A 134 -11.26 7.99 -4.94
N ALA A 135 -11.04 9.24 -4.52
CA ALA A 135 -11.62 9.78 -3.29
C ALA A 135 -13.15 9.84 -3.35
N ALA A 136 -13.72 10.27 -4.49
CA ALA A 136 -15.17 10.29 -4.69
C ALA A 136 -15.77 8.88 -4.64
N ALA A 137 -15.14 7.89 -5.23
CA ALA A 137 -15.60 6.50 -5.19
C ALA A 137 -15.53 5.92 -3.77
N LEU A 138 -14.46 6.17 -3.01
CA LEU A 138 -14.37 5.77 -1.60
C LEU A 138 -15.47 6.43 -0.77
N GLY A 139 -15.73 7.72 -0.99
CA GLY A 139 -16.84 8.43 -0.34
C GLY A 139 -18.20 7.82 -0.63
N GLN A 140 -18.46 7.39 -1.87
CA GLN A 140 -19.70 6.71 -2.25
C GLN A 140 -19.83 5.34 -1.56
N VAL A 141 -18.76 4.56 -1.50
CA VAL A 141 -18.75 3.26 -0.80
C VAL A 141 -19.03 3.48 0.69
N ALA A 142 -18.36 4.44 1.32
CA ALA A 142 -18.56 4.77 2.73
C ALA A 142 -19.99 5.25 3.01
N ALA A 143 -20.55 6.10 2.14
CA ALA A 143 -21.94 6.58 2.28
C ALA A 143 -22.97 5.45 2.14
N GLY A 144 -22.66 4.41 1.36
CA GLY A 144 -23.48 3.23 1.17
C GLY A 144 -23.41 2.19 2.30
N ALA A 145 -22.47 2.33 3.22
CA ALA A 145 -22.30 1.39 4.33
C ALA A 145 -23.50 1.41 5.28
N ARG A 146 -23.90 0.22 5.75
CA ARG A 146 -25.10 0.04 6.61
C ARG A 146 -24.78 -0.55 7.98
N GLU A 147 -23.67 -1.27 8.11
CA GLU A 147 -23.35 -2.01 9.34
C GLU A 147 -21.98 -1.59 9.87
N GLU A 148 -20.94 -1.74 9.06
CA GLU A 148 -19.57 -1.53 9.51
C GLU A 148 -18.66 -1.03 8.39
N ILE A 149 -17.68 -0.20 8.78
CA ILE A 149 -16.52 0.17 7.96
C ILE A 149 -15.26 -0.15 8.77
N LEU A 150 -14.34 -0.88 8.17
CA LEU A 150 -13.01 -1.13 8.70
C LEU A 150 -11.99 -0.32 7.90
N ILE A 151 -11.18 0.44 8.60
CA ILE A 151 -10.08 1.21 8.00
C ILE A 151 -8.78 0.80 8.67
N GLU A 152 -7.81 0.43 7.85
CA GLU A 152 -6.42 0.24 8.26
C GLU A 152 -5.58 1.23 7.46
N SER A 153 -4.94 2.18 8.14
CA SER A 153 -4.18 3.24 7.48
C SER A 153 -3.05 3.71 8.39
N ALA A 154 -1.83 3.69 7.87
CA ALA A 154 -0.65 4.17 8.59
C ALA A 154 -0.78 5.66 8.96
N TYR A 155 -1.42 6.45 8.11
CA TYR A 155 -1.52 7.90 8.25
C TYR A 155 -2.98 8.35 8.26
N LEU A 156 -3.59 8.36 9.44
CA LEU A 156 -4.97 8.80 9.62
C LEU A 156 -5.05 10.34 9.71
N VAL A 157 -5.05 11.00 8.56
CA VAL A 157 -5.20 12.45 8.50
C VAL A 157 -6.61 12.79 8.00
N LEU A 158 -7.49 13.19 8.92
CA LEU A 158 -8.87 13.55 8.62
C LEU A 158 -9.06 15.06 8.74
N ASP A 159 -9.76 15.65 7.78
CA ASP A 159 -10.22 17.02 7.87
C ASP A 159 -11.52 17.14 8.67
N GLN A 160 -12.02 18.35 8.85
CA GLN A 160 -13.25 18.59 9.61
C GLN A 160 -14.46 17.95 8.95
N GLN A 161 -14.55 18.02 7.63
CA GLN A 161 -15.66 17.45 6.86
C GLN A 161 -15.70 15.92 6.99
N SER A 162 -14.55 15.27 6.97
CA SER A 162 -14.43 13.82 7.18
C SER A 162 -14.92 13.41 8.57
N VAL A 163 -14.56 14.16 9.62
CA VAL A 163 -15.02 13.90 11.00
C VAL A 163 -16.53 14.06 11.12
N GLU A 164 -17.12 15.07 10.47
CA GLU A 164 -18.57 15.28 10.45
C GLU A 164 -19.30 14.17 9.68
N ALA A 165 -18.75 13.71 8.54
CA ALA A 165 -19.30 12.59 7.79
C ALA A 165 -19.26 11.29 8.60
N ILE A 166 -18.21 11.04 9.35
CA ILE A 166 -18.07 9.89 10.27
C ILE A 166 -19.15 9.97 11.35
N ARG A 167 -19.36 11.12 11.97
CA ARG A 167 -20.42 11.32 12.99
C ARG A 167 -21.79 11.00 12.41
N ALA A 168 -22.10 11.50 11.23
CA ALA A 168 -23.36 11.22 10.56
C ALA A 168 -23.54 9.72 10.22
N MET A 169 -22.46 9.00 9.93
CA MET A 169 -22.49 7.54 9.75
C MET A 169 -22.78 6.83 11.07
N HIS A 170 -22.12 7.23 12.15
CA HIS A 170 -22.36 6.69 13.49
C HIS A 170 -23.81 6.90 13.94
N GLU A 171 -24.39 8.08 13.71
CA GLU A 171 -25.80 8.40 14.02
C GLU A 171 -26.79 7.53 13.23
N ARG A 172 -26.40 7.03 12.05
CA ARG A 172 -27.18 6.05 11.28
C ARG A 172 -26.98 4.60 11.74
N GLY A 173 -26.16 4.37 12.78
CA GLY A 173 -25.87 3.05 13.32
C GLY A 173 -24.75 2.30 12.60
N VAL A 174 -23.98 2.96 11.73
CA VAL A 174 -22.81 2.37 11.08
C VAL A 174 -21.62 2.41 12.05
N ARG A 175 -21.04 1.25 12.34
CA ARG A 175 -19.87 1.14 13.19
C ARG A 175 -18.60 1.41 12.38
N LEU A 176 -17.80 2.39 12.78
CA LEU A 176 -16.51 2.67 12.16
C LEU A 176 -15.37 2.23 13.09
N ARG A 177 -14.54 1.32 12.62
CA ARG A 177 -13.35 0.81 13.31
C ARG A 177 -12.10 1.18 12.53
N VAL A 178 -11.14 1.78 13.21
CA VAL A 178 -9.90 2.26 12.58
C VAL A 178 -8.71 1.74 13.33
N LEU A 179 -7.74 1.20 12.58
CA LEU A 179 -6.39 0.93 13.05
C LEU A 179 -5.44 1.89 12.34
N THR A 180 -4.62 2.61 13.10
CA THR A 180 -3.59 3.52 12.58
C THR A 180 -2.29 3.37 13.35
N ASN A 181 -1.23 4.02 12.88
CA ASN A 181 0.03 4.05 13.60
C ASN A 181 -0.05 4.88 14.88
N SER A 182 0.60 4.39 15.94
CA SER A 182 0.94 5.20 17.11
C SER A 182 2.12 6.12 16.82
N LEU A 183 2.49 6.98 17.77
CA LEU A 183 3.71 7.79 17.64
C LEU A 183 4.97 6.90 17.50
N ALA A 184 5.01 5.79 18.23
CA ALA A 184 6.15 4.88 18.26
C ALA A 184 6.25 3.97 17.02
N SER A 185 5.16 3.82 16.26
CA SER A 185 5.12 3.01 15.03
C SER A 185 4.99 3.86 13.76
N ASN A 186 5.32 5.16 13.82
CA ASN A 186 5.14 6.09 12.70
C ASN A 186 6.49 6.63 12.22
N ASP A 187 6.74 6.53 10.92
CA ASP A 187 7.94 7.04 10.23
C ASP A 187 7.83 8.52 9.83
N VAL A 188 6.60 9.07 9.76
CA VAL A 188 6.34 10.46 9.35
C VAL A 188 5.73 11.27 10.48
N THR A 189 6.57 11.87 11.31
CA THR A 189 6.16 12.64 12.49
C THR A 189 5.13 13.74 12.18
N ALA A 190 5.22 14.38 11.01
CA ALA A 190 4.27 15.42 10.60
C ALA A 190 2.84 14.85 10.44
N ASN A 191 2.70 13.66 9.88
CA ASN A 191 1.41 12.98 9.73
C ASN A 191 0.83 12.61 11.10
N HIS A 192 1.67 12.09 11.99
CA HIS A 192 1.24 11.81 13.36
C HIS A 192 0.81 13.09 14.10
N ALA A 193 1.52 14.19 13.96
CA ALA A 193 1.12 15.47 14.56
C ALA A 193 -0.22 15.99 14.03
N ALA A 194 -0.52 15.78 12.75
CA ALA A 194 -1.81 16.14 12.16
C ALA A 194 -2.95 15.26 12.73
N TYR A 195 -2.73 13.97 12.85
CA TYR A 195 -3.64 13.02 13.49
C TYR A 195 -3.87 13.36 14.97
N ALA A 196 -2.80 13.54 15.75
CA ALA A 196 -2.86 13.78 17.19
C ALA A 196 -3.70 15.02 17.54
N ARG A 197 -3.61 16.08 16.73
CA ARG A 197 -4.43 17.30 16.92
C ARG A 197 -5.92 17.08 16.76
N ARG A 198 -6.34 16.04 16.03
CA ARG A 198 -7.75 15.74 15.78
C ARG A 198 -8.24 14.50 16.50
N ARG A 199 -7.39 13.77 17.20
CA ARG A 199 -7.72 12.50 17.86
C ARG A 199 -8.95 12.59 18.75
N GLU A 200 -9.07 13.64 19.55
CA GLU A 200 -10.24 13.84 20.41
C GLU A 200 -11.53 14.01 19.60
N ALA A 201 -11.48 14.80 18.52
CA ALA A 201 -12.64 14.99 17.65
C ALA A 201 -13.03 13.71 16.91
N ILE A 202 -12.04 12.90 16.51
CA ILE A 202 -12.26 11.59 15.89
C ILE A 202 -12.93 10.65 16.88
N LEU A 203 -12.44 10.54 18.11
CA LEU A 203 -13.04 9.73 19.16
C LEU A 203 -14.48 10.20 19.49
N ALA A 204 -14.68 11.52 19.58
CA ALA A 204 -15.99 12.11 19.85
C ALA A 204 -17.00 11.90 18.69
N SER A 205 -16.56 11.51 17.51
CA SER A 205 -17.43 11.16 16.39
C SER A 205 -17.99 9.74 16.44
N GLY A 206 -17.60 8.93 17.45
CA GLY A 206 -18.07 7.56 17.64
C GLY A 206 -17.21 6.49 16.99
N VAL A 207 -15.98 6.83 16.58
CA VAL A 207 -15.04 5.88 16.01
C VAL A 207 -14.45 4.97 17.09
N GLU A 208 -14.41 3.67 16.83
CA GLU A 208 -13.59 2.71 17.57
C GLU A 208 -12.16 2.78 17.02
N LEU A 209 -11.31 3.56 17.70
CA LEU A 209 -9.96 3.89 17.25
C LEU A 209 -8.91 3.05 17.97
N HIS A 210 -8.06 2.38 17.21
CA HIS A 210 -6.93 1.60 17.69
C HIS A 210 -5.63 2.16 17.12
N GLU A 211 -4.62 2.23 17.96
CA GLU A 211 -3.26 2.59 17.56
C GLU A 211 -2.36 1.35 17.63
N MET A 212 -1.50 1.20 16.64
CA MET A 212 -0.59 0.08 16.55
C MET A 212 0.47 0.14 17.63
N ARG A 213 0.67 -1.00 18.30
CA ARG A 213 1.75 -1.17 19.26
C ARG A 213 3.00 -1.71 18.55
N PRO A 214 4.16 -1.05 18.66
CA PRO A 214 5.40 -1.53 18.04
C PRO A 214 5.89 -2.86 18.65
N ASP A 215 5.53 -3.13 19.91
CA ASP A 215 5.90 -4.33 20.67
C ASP A 215 4.83 -5.44 20.63
N ALA A 216 3.86 -5.38 19.74
CA ALA A 216 2.77 -6.34 19.69
C ALA A 216 3.28 -7.77 19.43
N ALA A 217 2.86 -8.72 20.27
CA ALA A 217 3.25 -10.14 20.12
C ALA A 217 2.81 -10.73 18.76
N SER A 218 1.71 -10.22 18.18
CA SER A 218 1.23 -10.59 16.85
C SER A 218 2.20 -10.24 15.73
N CYS A 219 3.09 -9.27 15.92
CA CYS A 219 4.13 -8.94 14.94
C CYS A 219 4.95 -10.20 14.63
N ARG A 220 5.41 -10.94 15.65
CA ARG A 220 6.26 -12.14 15.47
C ARG A 220 5.60 -13.28 14.70
N SER A 221 4.27 -13.32 14.67
CA SER A 221 3.51 -14.33 13.90
C SER A 221 3.26 -13.93 12.46
N LEU A 222 3.44 -12.66 12.12
CA LEU A 222 3.15 -12.10 10.80
C LEU A 222 4.41 -11.89 9.94
N VAL A 223 5.60 -11.91 10.55
CA VAL A 223 6.87 -11.76 9.83
C VAL A 223 7.51 -13.11 9.56
N LEU A 224 8.06 -13.27 8.37
CA LEU A 224 8.79 -14.47 7.96
C LEU A 224 10.09 -14.66 8.76
N ASN A 225 10.65 -13.57 9.25
CA ASN A 225 11.83 -13.56 10.10
C ASN A 225 11.50 -12.94 11.46
N GLY A 226 11.41 -13.77 12.51
CA GLY A 226 11.04 -13.33 13.86
C GLY A 226 12.00 -12.31 14.51
N SER A 227 13.16 -12.02 13.89
CA SER A 227 14.09 -10.98 14.33
C SER A 227 13.62 -9.57 13.97
N ALA A 228 12.69 -9.44 13.04
CA ALA A 228 12.17 -8.15 12.57
C ALA A 228 11.10 -7.53 13.47
N CYS A 229 10.76 -8.13 14.61
CA CYS A 229 9.84 -7.58 15.61
C CYS A 229 10.63 -6.99 16.80
N GLY A 230 11.37 -5.93 16.57
CA GLY A 230 12.05 -5.14 17.59
C GLY A 230 11.22 -3.95 18.07
N GLU A 231 11.84 -3.03 18.79
CA GLU A 231 11.18 -1.85 19.34
C GLU A 231 10.72 -0.80 18.30
N GLU A 232 11.04 -1.00 17.01
CA GLU A 232 10.83 -0.03 15.92
C GLU A 232 10.10 -0.62 14.71
N HIS A 233 8.93 -1.26 14.90
CA HIS A 233 8.12 -1.73 13.77
C HIS A 233 6.99 -0.77 13.43
N ILE A 234 6.98 -0.37 12.17
CA ILE A 234 6.09 0.62 11.57
C ILE A 234 5.16 -0.09 10.58
N PHE A 235 3.89 0.26 10.62
CA PHE A 235 2.87 -0.16 9.64
C PHE A 235 2.79 0.80 8.49
#